data_4079a69d43e7793963ea3407dd3828df
#
_entry.id   4079a69d43e7793963ea3407dd3828df
#
_cell.length_a   1.000
_cell.length_b   1.000
_cell.length_c   1.000
_cell.angle_alpha   90.00
_cell.angle_beta   90.00
_cell.angle_gamma   90.00
#
_symmetry.space_group_name_H-M   'P 1'
#
loop_
_entity.id
_entity.type
_entity.pdbx_description
1 polymer ?
#
loop_
_entity_poly.entity_id
_entity_poly.type
_entity_poly.pdbx_seq_one_letter_code
_entity_poly.pdbx_strand_id
1 'polypeptide(L)'
;YSHLAMDHEGHQWAEYFNRQGIAFFVLKYRMPKGDRNIPLSDAYQAMRTVRDSAAVWHINKEDVGIMGFSAGGHLASSVSTHAEYDARPDFSILFYPVISMDERISHKGSCVNFLGEERKTNPQLVKEWSNDKAVRRHLTPRAIILMSSDDEVVPPVTNGVAYYSAMRNEGNECTMHVYPTCGHGWGFRDAAHGFPYHEQMLNDLTSWLNHFQGPKEDAVRVACIGNSITDGFGIGMA
;
A
#
# COMPACT_ATOMS: atom_id res chain seq x y z
N TYR A 1 -2.32 -0.47 12.08
CA TYR A 1 -2.81 -1.80 12.46
C TYR A 1 -3.68 -1.80 13.74
N SER A 2 -4.52 -0.78 13.97
CA SER A 2 -5.46 -0.73 15.10
C SER A 2 -6.93 -0.77 14.66
N HIS A 3 -7.25 -0.22 13.51
CA HIS A 3 -8.59 -0.22 12.89
C HIS A 3 -8.48 -0.09 11.37
N LEU A 4 -9.59 -0.16 10.65
CA LEU A 4 -9.67 -0.03 9.20
C LEU A 4 -10.39 1.26 8.82
N ALA A 5 -9.76 2.10 7.98
CA ALA A 5 -10.34 3.31 7.40
C ALA A 5 -11.08 2.96 6.10
N MET A 6 -12.25 2.30 6.22
CA MET A 6 -12.96 1.67 5.09
C MET A 6 -13.49 2.66 4.05
N ASP A 7 -13.69 3.93 4.40
CA ASP A 7 -14.30 4.91 3.50
C ASP A 7 -13.25 5.52 2.55
N HIS A 8 -12.46 6.50 3.03
CA HIS A 8 -11.52 7.28 2.21
C HIS A 8 -10.25 6.52 1.81
N GLU A 9 -9.93 5.42 2.48
CA GLU A 9 -8.84 4.51 2.11
C GLU A 9 -9.38 3.19 1.53
N GLY A 10 -10.66 3.12 1.18
CA GLY A 10 -11.31 1.91 0.69
C GLY A 10 -12.42 2.19 -0.33
N HIS A 11 -13.66 2.23 0.12
CA HIS A 11 -14.82 2.24 -0.78
C HIS A 11 -14.89 3.43 -1.74
N GLN A 12 -14.41 4.61 -1.34
CA GLN A 12 -14.41 5.81 -2.19
C GLN A 12 -13.54 5.67 -3.45
N TRP A 13 -12.58 4.75 -3.48
CA TRP A 13 -11.74 4.49 -4.64
C TRP A 13 -12.42 3.67 -5.73
N ALA A 14 -13.52 2.98 -5.41
CA ALA A 14 -14.14 2.02 -6.33
C ALA A 14 -14.56 2.67 -7.66
N GLU A 15 -15.23 3.82 -7.60
CA GLU A 15 -15.69 4.51 -8.82
C GLU A 15 -14.53 4.97 -9.69
N TYR A 16 -13.45 5.49 -9.10
CA TYR A 16 -12.26 5.92 -9.83
C TYR A 16 -11.64 4.76 -10.62
N PHE A 17 -11.43 3.59 -9.99
CA PHE A 17 -10.85 2.44 -10.66
C PHE A 17 -11.80 1.83 -11.69
N ASN A 18 -13.08 1.71 -11.37
CA ASN A 18 -14.08 1.14 -12.29
C ASN A 18 -14.20 1.96 -13.57
N ARG A 19 -14.11 3.28 -13.52
CA ARG A 19 -14.08 4.15 -14.72
C ARG A 19 -12.88 3.90 -15.63
N GLN A 20 -11.82 3.31 -15.10
CA GLN A 20 -10.61 2.92 -15.85
C GLN A 20 -10.62 1.46 -16.28
N GLY A 21 -11.75 0.74 -16.11
CA GLY A 21 -11.87 -0.68 -16.43
C GLY A 21 -11.11 -1.58 -15.47
N ILE A 22 -10.87 -1.13 -14.21
CA ILE A 22 -10.20 -1.89 -13.18
C ILE A 22 -11.24 -2.39 -12.18
N ALA A 23 -11.34 -3.70 -12.00
CA ALA A 23 -12.12 -4.29 -10.93
C ALA A 23 -11.43 -4.01 -9.59
N PHE A 24 -12.23 -3.61 -8.59
CA PHE A 24 -11.72 -3.11 -7.32
C PHE A 24 -12.31 -3.89 -6.15
N PHE A 25 -11.45 -4.44 -5.31
CA PHE A 25 -11.81 -5.24 -4.15
C PHE A 25 -11.28 -4.59 -2.87
N VAL A 26 -12.10 -4.51 -1.84
CA VAL A 26 -11.71 -3.97 -0.53
C VAL A 26 -11.52 -5.13 0.45
N LEU A 27 -10.29 -5.35 0.88
CA LEU A 27 -9.97 -6.37 1.86
C LEU A 27 -10.15 -5.85 3.29
N LYS A 28 -11.08 -6.44 4.01
CA LYS A 28 -11.24 -6.24 5.45
C LYS A 28 -10.37 -7.25 6.21
N TYR A 29 -9.07 -6.99 6.29
CA TYR A 29 -8.15 -7.90 6.96
C TYR A 29 -8.25 -7.81 8.49
N ARG A 30 -7.93 -8.91 9.16
CA ARG A 30 -7.89 -8.98 10.63
C ARG A 30 -6.66 -8.25 11.17
N MET A 31 -6.86 -7.56 12.32
CA MET A 31 -5.77 -6.85 12.99
C MET A 31 -4.74 -7.83 13.58
N PRO A 32 -3.44 -7.51 13.46
CA PRO A 32 -2.37 -8.42 13.87
C PRO A 32 -2.31 -8.65 15.38
N LYS A 33 -2.52 -7.62 16.19
CA LYS A 33 -2.42 -7.71 17.66
C LYS A 33 -1.11 -8.37 18.14
N GLY A 34 -0.01 -8.08 17.44
CA GLY A 34 1.32 -8.64 17.71
C GLY A 34 1.66 -9.90 16.88
N ASP A 35 0.72 -10.47 16.16
CA ASP A 35 0.95 -11.60 15.26
C ASP A 35 0.76 -11.17 13.78
N ARG A 36 1.87 -10.91 13.11
CA ARG A 36 1.94 -10.51 11.71
C ARG A 36 1.34 -11.53 10.73
N ASN A 37 1.28 -12.81 11.11
CA ASN A 37 0.75 -13.85 10.23
C ASN A 37 -0.76 -13.69 9.99
N ILE A 38 -1.48 -13.06 10.91
CA ILE A 38 -2.92 -12.83 10.79
C ILE A 38 -3.24 -11.97 9.55
N PRO A 39 -2.81 -10.70 9.43
CA PRO A 39 -3.09 -9.88 8.26
C PRO A 39 -2.40 -10.39 6.99
N LEU A 40 -1.21 -10.98 7.10
CA LEU A 40 -0.51 -11.56 5.96
C LEU A 40 -1.29 -12.73 5.35
N SER A 41 -1.81 -13.65 6.17
CA SER A 41 -2.61 -14.76 5.67
C SER A 41 -3.88 -14.29 4.96
N ASP A 42 -4.54 -13.24 5.49
CA ASP A 42 -5.72 -12.65 4.86
C ASP A 42 -5.37 -12.02 3.50
N ALA A 43 -4.27 -11.28 3.43
CA ALA A 43 -3.81 -10.64 2.19
C ALA A 43 -3.38 -11.68 1.14
N TYR A 44 -2.63 -12.71 1.51
CA TYR A 44 -2.24 -13.79 0.60
C TYR A 44 -3.47 -14.54 0.09
N GLN A 45 -4.43 -14.85 0.96
CA GLN A 45 -5.65 -15.53 0.55
C GLN A 45 -6.50 -14.65 -0.39
N ALA A 46 -6.57 -13.34 -0.15
CA ALA A 46 -7.27 -12.42 -1.05
C ALA A 46 -6.64 -12.42 -2.45
N MET A 47 -5.31 -12.34 -2.56
CA MET A 47 -4.60 -12.40 -3.83
C MET A 47 -4.88 -13.70 -4.60
N ARG A 48 -4.81 -14.85 -3.90
CA ARG A 48 -5.16 -16.16 -4.49
C ARG A 48 -6.60 -16.22 -4.94
N THR A 49 -7.53 -15.79 -4.08
CA THR A 49 -8.98 -15.79 -4.41
C THR A 49 -9.28 -14.99 -5.67
N VAL A 50 -8.65 -13.82 -5.82
CA VAL A 50 -8.81 -12.98 -7.01
C VAL A 50 -8.28 -13.72 -8.26
N ARG A 51 -7.09 -14.31 -8.20
CA ARG A 51 -6.50 -15.05 -9.34
C ARG A 51 -7.29 -16.32 -9.67
N ASP A 52 -7.74 -17.07 -8.68
CA ASP A 52 -8.53 -18.29 -8.85
C ASP A 52 -9.91 -18.01 -9.45
N SER A 53 -10.49 -16.84 -9.12
CA SER A 53 -11.78 -16.40 -9.62
C SER A 53 -11.71 -15.63 -10.94
N ALA A 54 -10.53 -15.45 -11.51
CA ALA A 54 -10.29 -14.58 -12.66
C ALA A 54 -11.20 -14.89 -13.87
N ALA A 55 -11.37 -16.16 -14.18
CA ALA A 55 -12.24 -16.59 -15.30
C ALA A 55 -13.71 -16.25 -15.06
N VAL A 56 -14.19 -16.40 -13.81
CA VAL A 56 -15.60 -16.12 -13.43
C VAL A 56 -15.86 -14.61 -13.39
N TRP A 57 -14.86 -13.84 -12.97
CA TRP A 57 -14.99 -12.38 -12.84
C TRP A 57 -14.52 -11.61 -14.08
N HIS A 58 -14.10 -12.34 -15.14
CA HIS A 58 -13.59 -11.76 -16.38
C HIS A 58 -12.43 -10.78 -16.16
N ILE A 59 -11.48 -11.15 -15.31
CA ILE A 59 -10.29 -10.35 -15.00
C ILE A 59 -9.02 -11.03 -15.49
N ASN A 60 -8.00 -10.21 -15.77
CA ASN A 60 -6.68 -10.72 -16.13
C ASN A 60 -5.92 -11.13 -14.88
N LYS A 61 -5.71 -12.44 -14.67
CA LYS A 61 -4.98 -12.96 -13.51
C LYS A 61 -3.49 -12.60 -13.49
N GLU A 62 -2.93 -12.17 -14.62
CA GLU A 62 -1.53 -11.75 -14.75
C GLU A 62 -1.36 -10.21 -14.62
N ASP A 63 -2.41 -9.49 -14.20
CA ASP A 63 -2.36 -8.04 -13.95
C ASP A 63 -3.16 -7.70 -12.68
N VAL A 64 -2.81 -8.34 -11.58
CA VAL A 64 -3.45 -8.18 -10.26
C VAL A 64 -2.57 -7.36 -9.34
N GLY A 65 -2.99 -6.13 -9.05
CA GLY A 65 -2.28 -5.21 -8.17
C GLY A 65 -2.72 -5.29 -6.71
N ILE A 66 -1.86 -4.76 -5.85
CA ILE A 66 -2.20 -4.49 -4.45
C ILE A 66 -2.04 -3.00 -4.15
N MET A 67 -2.97 -2.45 -3.39
CA MET A 67 -2.93 -1.05 -2.96
C MET A 67 -3.04 -0.99 -1.44
N GLY A 68 -2.32 -0.07 -0.83
CA GLY A 68 -2.38 0.08 0.62
C GLY A 68 -1.98 1.46 1.10
N PHE A 69 -2.51 1.84 2.26
CA PHE A 69 -2.37 3.15 2.89
C PHE A 69 -1.71 2.99 4.25
N SER A 70 -0.72 3.82 4.60
CA SER A 70 -0.11 3.82 5.92
C SER A 70 0.32 2.42 6.38
N ALA A 71 -0.24 1.85 7.44
CA ALA A 71 0.00 0.46 7.84
C ALA A 71 -0.49 -0.57 6.81
N GLY A 72 -1.58 -0.27 6.07
CA GLY A 72 -1.99 -1.07 4.90
C GLY A 72 -0.98 -0.98 3.76
N GLY A 73 -0.28 0.15 3.61
CA GLY A 73 0.89 0.30 2.73
C GLY A 73 2.04 -0.62 3.16
N HIS A 74 2.24 -0.80 4.47
CA HIS A 74 3.17 -1.81 4.98
C HIS A 74 2.72 -3.22 4.62
N LEU A 75 1.45 -3.56 4.83
CA LEU A 75 0.92 -4.87 4.46
C LEU A 75 1.07 -5.12 2.95
N ALA A 76 0.70 -4.15 2.11
CA ALA A 76 0.82 -4.24 0.65
C ALA A 76 2.28 -4.43 0.20
N SER A 77 3.21 -3.65 0.75
CA SER A 77 4.64 -3.80 0.45
C SER A 77 5.22 -5.11 1.02
N SER A 78 4.70 -5.62 2.15
CA SER A 78 5.08 -6.93 2.68
C SER A 78 4.63 -8.07 1.76
N VAL A 79 3.41 -8.00 1.23
CA VAL A 79 2.95 -8.96 0.21
C VAL A 79 3.83 -8.89 -1.03
N SER A 80 4.20 -7.68 -1.47
CA SER A 80 5.06 -7.47 -2.64
C SER A 80 6.48 -8.04 -2.48
N THR A 81 7.02 -8.05 -1.26
CA THR A 81 8.40 -8.45 -0.99
C THR A 81 8.55 -9.88 -0.48
N HIS A 82 7.54 -10.42 0.19
CA HIS A 82 7.63 -11.72 0.89
C HIS A 82 6.73 -12.82 0.32
N ALA A 83 5.66 -12.46 -0.44
CA ALA A 83 4.74 -13.49 -0.93
C ALA A 83 5.39 -14.44 -1.93
N GLU A 84 4.92 -15.68 -1.92
CA GLU A 84 5.20 -16.63 -2.98
C GLU A 84 4.50 -16.21 -4.30
N TYR A 85 4.90 -16.82 -5.40
CA TYR A 85 4.48 -16.41 -6.75
C TYR A 85 2.95 -16.33 -6.90
N ASP A 86 2.21 -17.28 -6.35
CA ASP A 86 0.75 -17.37 -6.46
C ASP A 86 -0.02 -16.25 -5.73
N ALA A 87 0.60 -15.64 -4.72
CA ALA A 87 0.05 -14.53 -3.94
C ALA A 87 0.77 -13.19 -4.19
N ARG A 88 1.87 -13.18 -4.97
CA ARG A 88 2.62 -11.95 -5.24
C ARG A 88 1.84 -11.08 -6.23
N PRO A 89 1.68 -9.77 -5.96
CA PRO A 89 1.04 -8.87 -6.90
C PRO A 89 1.92 -8.59 -8.13
N ASP A 90 1.31 -8.14 -9.23
CA ASP A 90 2.03 -7.72 -10.44
C ASP A 90 2.46 -6.25 -10.37
N PHE A 91 1.79 -5.47 -9.50
CA PHE A 91 2.17 -4.09 -9.17
C PHE A 91 1.66 -3.69 -7.78
N SER A 92 2.22 -2.61 -7.22
CA SER A 92 1.75 -2.04 -5.95
C SER A 92 1.55 -0.52 -6.01
N ILE A 93 0.49 -0.06 -5.34
CA ILE A 93 0.15 1.36 -5.16
C ILE A 93 0.21 1.66 -3.67
N LEU A 94 1.15 2.49 -3.26
CA LEU A 94 1.48 2.71 -1.85
C LEU A 94 1.24 4.18 -1.48
N PHE A 95 0.25 4.44 -0.63
CA PHE A 95 -0.06 5.77 -0.12
C PHE A 95 0.56 5.97 1.25
N TYR A 96 1.41 6.99 1.39
CA TYR A 96 2.11 7.35 2.64
C TYR A 96 2.47 6.11 3.49
N PRO A 97 3.15 5.10 2.86
CA PRO A 97 3.26 3.78 3.45
C PRO A 97 4.20 3.76 4.66
N VAL A 98 3.82 3.05 5.70
CA VAL A 98 4.80 2.53 6.65
C VAL A 98 5.66 1.51 5.91
N ILE A 99 6.97 1.61 6.04
CA ILE A 99 7.95 0.70 5.41
C ILE A 99 8.90 0.13 6.44
N SER A 100 9.50 1.01 7.24
CA SER A 100 10.40 0.59 8.31
C SER A 100 9.62 0.08 9.52
N MET A 101 10.08 -1.03 10.09
CA MET A 101 9.59 -1.54 11.39
C MET A 101 10.48 -1.12 12.57
N ASP A 102 11.43 -0.22 12.34
CA ASP A 102 12.19 0.41 13.44
C ASP A 102 11.35 1.55 14.05
N GLU A 103 10.87 1.32 15.27
CA GLU A 103 9.97 2.26 15.96
C GLU A 103 10.60 3.62 16.30
N ARG A 104 11.93 3.77 16.11
CA ARG A 104 12.65 5.04 16.31
C ARG A 104 12.55 6.00 15.13
N ILE A 105 12.25 5.47 13.94
CA ILE A 105 12.26 6.22 12.66
C ILE A 105 11.00 6.01 11.85
N SER A 106 9.99 5.31 12.40
CA SER A 106 8.73 4.99 11.74
C SER A 106 7.56 5.04 12.72
N HIS A 107 6.34 4.73 12.26
CA HIS A 107 5.14 4.75 13.10
C HIS A 107 5.17 3.62 14.13
N LYS A 108 5.45 3.99 15.39
CA LYS A 108 5.61 3.06 16.52
C LYS A 108 4.41 2.12 16.70
N GLY A 109 3.18 2.63 16.58
CA GLY A 109 1.97 1.81 16.73
C GLY A 109 1.91 0.68 15.70
N SER A 110 2.32 0.93 14.46
CA SER A 110 2.40 -0.12 13.43
C SER A 110 3.44 -1.17 13.77
N CYS A 111 4.62 -0.75 14.23
CA CYS A 111 5.69 -1.68 14.62
C CYS A 111 5.25 -2.60 15.79
N VAL A 112 4.63 -2.00 16.81
CA VAL A 112 4.12 -2.73 17.97
C VAL A 112 3.04 -3.73 17.58
N ASN A 113 2.05 -3.28 16.83
CA ASN A 113 0.90 -4.12 16.48
C ASN A 113 1.26 -5.23 15.50
N PHE A 114 2.19 -4.99 14.59
CA PHE A 114 2.58 -5.98 13.58
C PHE A 114 3.57 -7.01 14.12
N LEU A 115 4.62 -6.57 14.84
CA LEU A 115 5.71 -7.44 15.31
C LEU A 115 5.55 -7.93 16.75
N GLY A 116 4.66 -7.31 17.54
CA GLY A 116 4.49 -7.65 18.96
C GLY A 116 5.72 -7.32 19.81
N GLU A 117 5.82 -7.99 20.94
CA GLU A 117 6.93 -7.78 21.90
C GLU A 117 8.27 -8.35 21.43
N GLU A 118 8.25 -9.33 20.53
CA GLU A 118 9.45 -9.95 19.96
C GLU A 118 10.40 -8.94 19.32
N ARG A 119 9.88 -7.84 18.76
CA ARG A 119 10.68 -6.76 18.15
C ARG A 119 11.74 -6.16 19.09
N LYS A 120 11.50 -6.18 20.41
CA LYS A 120 12.41 -5.60 21.41
C LYS A 120 13.71 -6.40 21.58
N THR A 121 13.66 -7.69 21.31
CA THR A 121 14.77 -8.62 21.53
C THR A 121 15.30 -9.24 20.23
N ASN A 122 14.59 -9.04 19.12
CA ASN A 122 14.93 -9.62 17.82
C ASN A 122 15.13 -8.55 16.74
N PRO A 123 16.30 -7.91 16.65
CA PRO A 123 16.59 -6.91 15.60
C PRO A 123 16.51 -7.48 14.18
N GLN A 124 16.76 -8.78 14.03
CA GLN A 124 16.65 -9.42 12.72
C GLN A 124 15.21 -9.45 12.23
N LEU A 125 14.24 -9.66 13.12
CA LEU A 125 12.81 -9.56 12.81
C LEU A 125 12.44 -8.15 12.34
N VAL A 126 12.92 -7.11 13.03
CA VAL A 126 12.69 -5.71 12.63
C VAL A 126 13.25 -5.45 11.23
N LYS A 127 14.46 -5.95 10.96
CA LYS A 127 15.11 -5.82 9.65
C LYS A 127 14.33 -6.57 8.55
N GLU A 128 13.92 -7.80 8.82
CA GLU A 128 13.19 -8.65 7.89
C GLU A 128 11.89 -8.00 7.41
N TRP A 129 11.15 -7.40 8.35
CA TRP A 129 9.85 -6.77 8.05
C TRP A 129 9.94 -5.26 7.77
N SER A 130 11.12 -4.69 7.73
CA SER A 130 11.37 -3.38 7.11
C SER A 130 11.50 -3.59 5.60
N ASN A 131 10.44 -3.28 4.86
CA ASN A 131 10.27 -3.73 3.48
C ASN A 131 11.29 -3.14 2.49
N ASP A 132 11.94 -2.01 2.83
CA ASP A 132 13.08 -1.49 2.09
C ASP A 132 14.30 -2.43 2.13
N LYS A 133 14.42 -3.27 3.17
CA LYS A 133 15.47 -4.28 3.30
C LYS A 133 15.10 -5.63 2.64
N ALA A 134 13.83 -5.80 2.30
CA ALA A 134 13.29 -7.02 1.72
C ALA A 134 13.10 -6.94 0.19
N VAL A 135 13.36 -5.79 -0.43
CA VAL A 135 13.30 -5.62 -1.89
C VAL A 135 14.30 -6.56 -2.58
N ARG A 136 13.83 -7.27 -3.60
CA ARG A 136 14.63 -8.22 -4.37
C ARG A 136 14.53 -7.90 -5.87
N ARG A 137 15.70 -7.93 -6.55
CA ARG A 137 15.81 -7.73 -7.99
C ARG A 137 14.92 -8.72 -8.75
N HIS A 138 14.14 -8.22 -9.71
CA HIS A 138 13.25 -8.99 -10.58
C HIS A 138 12.14 -9.80 -9.86
N LEU A 139 12.04 -9.70 -8.55
CA LEU A 139 11.01 -10.39 -7.79
C LEU A 139 9.99 -9.42 -7.16
N THR A 140 10.46 -8.31 -6.59
CA THR A 140 9.57 -7.27 -6.07
C THR A 140 8.93 -6.54 -7.25
N PRO A 141 7.58 -6.50 -7.34
CA PRO A 141 6.88 -5.91 -8.47
C PRO A 141 7.05 -4.40 -8.52
N ARG A 142 6.79 -3.81 -9.70
CA ARG A 142 6.78 -2.36 -9.88
C ARG A 142 5.84 -1.67 -8.89
N ALA A 143 6.19 -0.45 -8.50
CA ALA A 143 5.44 0.30 -7.50
C ALA A 143 5.28 1.78 -7.85
N ILE A 144 4.17 2.38 -7.38
CA ILE A 144 4.02 3.82 -7.25
C ILE A 144 3.84 4.16 -5.78
N ILE A 145 4.53 5.22 -5.33
CA ILE A 145 4.45 5.74 -3.97
C ILE A 145 3.92 7.16 -4.02
N LEU A 146 2.89 7.46 -3.23
CA LEU A 146 2.28 8.79 -3.14
C LEU A 146 2.25 9.19 -1.66
N MET A 147 2.84 10.34 -1.32
CA MET A 147 2.97 10.80 0.06
C MET A 147 3.07 12.31 0.16
N SER A 148 2.97 12.85 1.37
CA SER A 148 3.17 14.27 1.66
C SER A 148 4.55 14.52 2.26
N SER A 149 5.15 15.67 1.93
CA SER A 149 6.49 16.03 2.42
C SER A 149 6.52 16.31 3.92
N ASP A 150 5.39 16.78 4.47
CA ASP A 150 5.20 17.18 5.85
C ASP A 150 4.53 16.11 6.74
N ASP A 151 4.57 14.84 6.31
CA ASP A 151 4.02 13.73 7.10
C ASP A 151 4.88 13.45 8.35
N GLU A 152 4.36 13.84 9.52
CA GLU A 152 5.01 13.63 10.82
C GLU A 152 4.62 12.28 11.46
N VAL A 153 3.58 11.61 10.96
CA VAL A 153 3.11 10.32 11.49
C VAL A 153 3.92 9.17 10.92
N VAL A 154 4.16 9.21 9.60
CA VAL A 154 5.01 8.26 8.88
C VAL A 154 6.07 9.06 8.12
N PRO A 155 7.24 9.34 8.73
CA PRO A 155 8.25 10.20 8.12
C PRO A 155 8.65 9.72 6.72
N PRO A 156 8.50 10.56 5.67
CA PRO A 156 8.66 10.13 4.27
C PRO A 156 10.05 9.58 3.98
N VAL A 157 11.09 10.20 4.54
CA VAL A 157 12.50 9.87 4.23
C VAL A 157 12.84 8.45 4.65
N THR A 158 12.42 8.05 5.84
CA THR A 158 12.73 6.74 6.43
C THR A 158 11.75 5.63 6.02
N ASN A 159 10.71 5.99 5.30
CA ASN A 159 9.69 5.06 4.80
C ASN A 159 9.58 5.08 3.27
N GLY A 160 8.75 5.91 2.67
CA GLY A 160 8.51 5.92 1.22
C GLY A 160 9.77 6.16 0.39
N VAL A 161 10.62 7.14 0.78
CA VAL A 161 11.90 7.41 0.08
C VAL A 161 12.87 6.24 0.23
N ALA A 162 12.94 5.63 1.42
CA ALA A 162 13.80 4.45 1.64
C ALA A 162 13.37 3.29 0.74
N TYR A 163 12.06 3.02 0.62
CA TYR A 163 11.55 1.98 -0.26
C TYR A 163 11.81 2.29 -1.74
N TYR A 164 11.56 3.52 -2.18
CA TYR A 164 11.89 3.97 -3.53
C TYR A 164 13.38 3.74 -3.86
N SER A 165 14.26 4.14 -2.95
CA SER A 165 15.70 3.97 -3.11
C SER A 165 16.10 2.50 -3.20
N ALA A 166 15.53 1.64 -2.35
CA ALA A 166 15.77 0.20 -2.41
C ALA A 166 15.30 -0.41 -3.74
N MET A 167 14.09 -0.05 -4.18
CA MET A 167 13.56 -0.50 -5.48
C MET A 167 14.48 -0.12 -6.64
N ARG A 168 14.93 1.14 -6.69
CA ARG A 168 15.80 1.64 -7.76
C ARG A 168 17.19 1.02 -7.72
N ASN A 169 17.77 0.82 -6.52
CA ASN A 169 19.09 0.18 -6.36
C ASN A 169 19.06 -1.30 -6.81
N GLU A 170 17.95 -1.98 -6.59
CA GLU A 170 17.74 -3.35 -7.09
C GLU A 170 17.33 -3.41 -8.56
N GLY A 171 17.19 -2.27 -9.24
CA GLY A 171 16.81 -2.21 -10.65
C GLY A 171 15.33 -2.44 -10.93
N ASN A 172 14.48 -2.43 -9.89
CA ASN A 172 13.04 -2.54 -10.05
C ASN A 172 12.42 -1.19 -10.44
N GLU A 173 11.32 -1.22 -11.17
CA GLU A 173 10.56 -0.02 -11.55
C GLU A 173 9.83 0.55 -10.32
N CYS A 174 10.03 1.84 -10.07
CA CYS A 174 9.36 2.54 -9.00
C CYS A 174 9.20 4.02 -9.34
N THR A 175 7.99 4.53 -9.19
CA THR A 175 7.64 5.94 -9.33
C THR A 175 7.29 6.50 -7.96
N MET A 176 7.61 7.78 -7.71
CA MET A 176 7.31 8.42 -6.44
C MET A 176 6.82 9.84 -6.67
N HIS A 177 5.69 10.20 -6.05
CA HIS A 177 5.16 11.55 -5.99
C HIS A 177 5.10 12.02 -4.55
N VAL A 178 5.65 13.21 -4.31
CA VAL A 178 5.69 13.83 -2.99
C VAL A 178 4.97 15.17 -3.06
N TYR A 179 3.79 15.25 -2.45
CA TYR A 179 3.01 16.50 -2.39
C TYR A 179 3.54 17.39 -1.27
N PRO A 180 3.53 18.71 -1.46
CA PRO A 180 4.18 19.65 -0.52
C PRO A 180 3.66 19.57 0.90
N THR A 181 2.35 19.41 1.07
CA THR A 181 1.66 19.45 2.38
C THR A 181 0.54 18.42 2.46
N CYS A 182 -0.17 18.37 3.57
CA CYS A 182 -1.35 17.60 3.94
C CYS A 182 -1.10 16.46 4.92
N GLY A 183 0.13 16.31 5.40
CA GLY A 183 0.45 15.34 6.43
C GLY A 183 0.06 13.91 6.05
N HIS A 184 -0.60 13.23 6.97
CA HIS A 184 -0.92 11.81 6.88
C HIS A 184 -2.41 11.53 6.69
N GLY A 185 -2.76 10.42 6.00
CA GLY A 185 -4.11 9.87 6.06
C GLY A 185 -5.15 10.55 5.16
N TRP A 186 -4.73 11.24 4.10
CA TRP A 186 -5.66 11.95 3.22
C TRP A 186 -6.49 11.02 2.30
N GLY A 187 -5.99 9.85 1.90
CA GLY A 187 -6.75 8.87 1.10
C GLY A 187 -7.42 9.47 -0.14
N PHE A 188 -8.72 9.26 -0.29
CA PHE A 188 -9.54 9.81 -1.40
C PHE A 188 -10.12 11.20 -1.10
N ARG A 189 -9.63 11.91 -0.11
CA ARG A 189 -10.12 13.25 0.24
C ARG A 189 -9.74 14.27 -0.81
N ASP A 190 -10.62 15.27 -1.00
CA ASP A 190 -10.41 16.42 -1.89
C ASP A 190 -9.98 17.68 -1.12
N ALA A 191 -9.90 18.81 -1.81
CA ALA A 191 -9.53 20.09 -1.22
C ALA A 191 -10.47 20.54 -0.10
N ALA A 192 -11.78 20.26 -0.20
CA ALA A 192 -12.76 20.59 0.82
C ALA A 192 -12.57 19.73 2.09
N HIS A 193 -11.94 18.57 1.96
CA HIS A 193 -11.68 17.62 3.03
C HIS A 193 -10.19 17.51 3.39
N GLY A 194 -9.39 18.54 3.03
CA GLY A 194 -8.02 18.71 3.48
C GLY A 194 -6.92 18.21 2.54
N PHE A 195 -7.24 17.79 1.30
CA PHE A 195 -6.23 17.39 0.32
C PHE A 195 -6.35 18.17 -1.01
N PRO A 196 -5.72 19.33 -1.14
CA PRO A 196 -5.85 20.19 -2.32
C PRO A 196 -5.21 19.61 -3.61
N TYR A 197 -4.39 18.57 -3.50
CA TYR A 197 -3.73 17.93 -4.63
C TYR A 197 -4.51 16.72 -5.19
N HIS A 198 -5.78 16.57 -4.84
CA HIS A 198 -6.61 15.40 -5.20
C HIS A 198 -6.61 15.14 -6.72
N GLU A 199 -6.96 16.16 -7.51
CA GLU A 199 -6.99 16.03 -8.98
C GLU A 199 -5.61 15.71 -9.57
N GLN A 200 -4.56 16.35 -9.05
CA GLN A 200 -3.19 16.06 -9.48
C GLN A 200 -2.82 14.61 -9.16
N MET A 201 -3.12 14.15 -7.96
CA MET A 201 -2.86 12.78 -7.52
C MET A 201 -3.58 11.75 -8.38
N LEU A 202 -4.86 11.98 -8.72
CA LEU A 202 -5.61 11.10 -9.62
C LEU A 202 -5.01 11.08 -11.02
N ASN A 203 -4.54 12.24 -11.54
CA ASN A 203 -3.88 12.32 -12.84
C ASN A 203 -2.51 11.60 -12.83
N ASP A 204 -1.71 11.76 -11.78
CA ASP A 204 -0.43 11.08 -11.61
C ASP A 204 -0.62 9.56 -11.57
N LEU A 205 -1.60 9.09 -10.80
CA LEU A 205 -1.94 7.67 -10.69
C LEU A 205 -2.49 7.12 -12.02
N THR A 206 -3.38 7.84 -12.69
CA THR A 206 -3.91 7.46 -14.01
C THR A 206 -2.79 7.36 -15.05
N SER A 207 -1.89 8.32 -15.08
CA SER A 207 -0.75 8.33 -16.00
C SER A 207 0.15 7.13 -15.75
N TRP A 208 0.43 6.80 -14.50
CA TRP A 208 1.23 5.64 -14.13
C TRP A 208 0.55 4.33 -14.51
N LEU A 209 -0.74 4.16 -14.20
CA LEU A 209 -1.53 2.99 -14.59
C LEU A 209 -1.54 2.80 -16.11
N ASN A 210 -1.71 3.86 -16.88
CA ASN A 210 -1.74 3.82 -18.35
C ASN A 210 -0.37 3.51 -18.96
N HIS A 211 0.73 3.91 -18.33
CA HIS A 211 2.08 3.66 -18.83
C HIS A 211 2.39 2.17 -18.97
N PHE A 212 1.88 1.36 -18.06
CA PHE A 212 2.10 -0.09 -18.04
C PHE A 212 0.97 -0.88 -18.72
N GLN A 213 0.00 -0.19 -19.32
CA GLN A 213 -1.05 -0.86 -20.11
C GLN A 213 -0.49 -1.25 -21.47
N GLY A 214 -0.45 -2.53 -21.76
CA GLY A 214 -0.41 -3.02 -23.14
C GLY A 214 -1.68 -2.60 -23.92
N PRO A 215 -1.78 -2.85 -25.24
CA PRO A 215 -2.98 -2.51 -26.01
C PRO A 215 -4.22 -3.07 -25.31
N LYS A 216 -5.24 -2.22 -25.20
CA LYS A 216 -6.53 -2.55 -24.58
C LYS A 216 -7.27 -3.54 -25.46
N GLU A 217 -7.06 -4.81 -25.29
CA GLU A 217 -7.99 -5.84 -25.72
C GLU A 217 -8.59 -6.46 -24.47
N ASP A 218 -9.79 -6.01 -24.10
CA ASP A 218 -10.78 -6.61 -23.17
C ASP A 218 -10.29 -7.14 -21.79
N ALA A 219 -9.17 -6.69 -21.28
CA ALA A 219 -8.67 -7.15 -19.99
C ALA A 219 -9.10 -6.22 -18.85
N VAL A 220 -9.98 -6.69 -17.98
CA VAL A 220 -10.31 -6.05 -16.70
C VAL A 220 -9.15 -6.27 -15.73
N ARG A 221 -8.61 -5.20 -15.15
CA ARG A 221 -7.54 -5.24 -14.15
C ARG A 221 -8.10 -5.31 -12.75
N VAL A 222 -7.31 -5.81 -11.83
CA VAL A 222 -7.72 -5.94 -10.44
C VAL A 222 -6.75 -5.23 -9.52
N ALA A 223 -7.28 -4.38 -8.63
CA ALA A 223 -6.56 -3.87 -7.47
C ALA A 223 -7.18 -4.46 -6.21
N CYS A 224 -6.39 -5.21 -5.45
CA CYS A 224 -6.74 -5.61 -4.09
C CYS A 224 -6.22 -4.59 -3.10
N ILE A 225 -7.03 -4.18 -2.14
CA ILE A 225 -6.67 -3.16 -1.16
C ILE A 225 -6.61 -3.73 0.24
N GLY A 226 -5.48 -3.46 0.89
CA GLY A 226 -5.40 -3.50 2.34
C GLY A 226 -5.58 -2.08 2.88
N ASN A 227 -6.47 -1.90 3.83
CA ASN A 227 -6.81 -0.63 4.43
C ASN A 227 -6.03 -0.36 5.72
N SER A 228 -5.79 0.90 6.05
CA SER A 228 -4.93 1.33 7.13
C SER A 228 -5.58 2.19 8.20
N ILE A 229 -4.76 2.50 9.18
CA ILE A 229 -5.01 3.30 10.37
C ILE A 229 -4.69 4.76 10.12
N THR A 230 -5.61 5.62 10.47
CA THR A 230 -5.27 6.92 11.03
C THR A 230 -5.65 6.87 12.50
N ASP A 231 -4.69 6.86 13.41
CA ASP A 231 -4.97 7.33 14.77
C ASP A 231 -5.45 8.76 14.63
N GLY A 232 -6.69 9.00 15.07
CA GLY A 232 -7.27 10.32 15.06
C GLY A 232 -6.49 11.25 15.98
N PHE A 233 -5.48 11.90 15.45
CA PHE A 233 -5.09 13.21 15.98
C PHE A 233 -6.09 14.18 15.43
N GLY A 234 -6.93 14.69 16.34
CA GLY A 234 -8.03 15.54 16.06
C GLY A 234 -7.64 16.69 15.15
N ILE A 235 -8.24 16.69 13.97
CA ILE A 235 -8.57 17.96 13.37
C ILE A 235 -9.71 18.48 14.23
N GLY A 236 -9.36 19.31 15.20
CA GLY A 236 -10.33 20.06 15.95
C GLY A 236 -11.20 20.81 14.96
N MET A 237 -12.49 20.45 14.96
CA MET A 237 -13.47 21.33 14.36
C MET A 237 -13.53 22.57 15.22
N ALA A 238 -13.05 23.68 14.69
CA ALA A 238 -13.41 25.02 15.10
C ALA A 238 -14.44 25.56 14.13
#